data_c4d80db1fe9eb691655774da504bbe54
#
_entry.id   c4d80db1fe9eb691655774da504bbe54
#
_cell.length_a   1.000
_cell.length_b   1.000
_cell.length_c   1.000
_cell.angle_alpha   90.00
_cell.angle_beta   90.00
_cell.angle_gamma   90.00
#
_symmetry.space_group_name_H-M   'P 1'
#
loop_
_entity.id
_entity.type
_entity.pdbx_description
1 polymer ?
#
loop_
_entity_poly.entity_id
_entity_poly.type
_entity_poly.pdbx_seq_one_letter_code
_entity_poly.pdbx_strand_id
1 'polypeptide(L)'
;KLSVFDWLSNINNPVPNRCDFVEVRFKNDRKSFYKNVNNIPLHIGSVVTVESSPGHDVGVVSLTGELVKIQMKKKKFSEELALKIYRQANQKDLEVWQEVRKKEDSVKLEARKIAGRLGLEMKVTDVEYQGDSSKITFYYTADTRVDFRQLIKDYAGAFRTKIDMKQIGFRQ
;
A
#
# COMPACT_ATOMS: atom_id res chain seq x y z
N LYS A 1 36.12 1.03 0.56
CA LYS A 1 34.97 1.92 0.38
C LYS A 1 33.75 1.50 1.17
N LEU A 2 33.36 0.26 1.01
CA LEU A 2 32.21 -0.28 1.73
C LEU A 2 32.42 -0.28 3.23
N SER A 3 33.63 -0.57 3.65
CA SER A 3 33.95 -0.56 5.08
C SER A 3 33.84 0.85 5.69
N VAL A 4 34.22 1.86 4.93
CA VAL A 4 34.07 3.25 5.38
C VAL A 4 32.59 3.60 5.51
N PHE A 5 31.81 3.15 4.56
CA PHE A 5 30.38 3.38 4.59
C PHE A 5 29.72 2.69 5.79
N ASP A 6 30.08 1.44 6.02
CA ASP A 6 29.57 0.68 7.17
C ASP A 6 29.98 1.32 8.50
N TRP A 7 31.21 1.83 8.55
CA TRP A 7 31.70 2.50 9.73
C TRP A 7 30.85 3.72 10.09
N LEU A 8 30.49 4.52 9.09
CA LEU A 8 29.61 5.68 9.31
C LEU A 8 28.23 5.25 9.77
N SER A 9 27.71 4.18 9.22
CA SER A 9 26.42 3.63 9.63
C SER A 9 26.43 3.22 11.11
N ASN A 10 27.50 2.58 11.54
CA ASN A 10 27.63 2.16 12.92
C ASN A 10 27.73 3.34 13.89
N ILE A 11 28.40 4.40 13.49
CA ILE A 11 28.51 5.59 14.31
C ILE A 11 27.17 6.29 14.45
N ASN A 12 26.36 6.26 13.41
CA ASN A 12 25.07 6.92 13.41
C ASN A 12 24.00 6.18 14.19
N ASN A 13 24.22 4.89 14.44
CA ASN A 13 23.22 4.07 15.11
C ASN A 13 22.77 4.60 16.47
N PRO A 14 23.64 5.05 17.33
CA PRO A 14 23.21 5.54 18.64
C PRO A 14 22.73 6.98 18.67
N VAL A 15 22.61 7.64 17.52
CA VAL A 15 22.23 9.04 17.51
C VAL A 15 20.79 9.23 18.00
N PRO A 16 20.56 10.11 18.99
CA PRO A 16 19.23 10.30 19.56
C PRO A 16 18.17 10.82 18.58
N ASN A 17 18.59 11.49 17.54
CA ASN A 17 17.68 12.07 16.55
C ASN A 17 17.38 11.15 15.38
N ARG A 18 17.51 9.88 15.60
CA ARG A 18 17.22 8.88 14.60
C ARG A 18 15.77 9.00 14.11
N CYS A 19 15.60 8.93 12.81
CA CYS A 19 14.28 8.99 12.22
C CYS A 19 13.59 7.64 12.37
N ASP A 20 12.46 7.62 13.09
CA ASP A 20 11.70 6.40 13.32
C ASP A 20 10.64 6.16 12.24
N PHE A 21 10.63 6.96 11.20
CA PHE A 21 9.67 6.82 10.11
C PHE A 21 10.35 6.27 8.88
N VAL A 22 9.58 5.52 8.09
CA VAL A 22 10.03 5.04 6.79
C VAL A 22 8.94 5.29 5.77
N GLU A 23 9.32 5.48 4.51
CA GLU A 23 8.38 5.53 3.41
C GLU A 23 8.23 4.13 2.85
N VAL A 24 6.99 3.68 2.72
CA VAL A 24 6.66 2.36 2.18
C VAL A 24 5.87 2.54 0.90
N ARG A 25 6.29 1.83 -0.15
CA ARG A 25 5.65 1.87 -1.46
C ARG A 25 4.84 0.61 -1.69
N PHE A 26 3.67 0.82 -2.25
CA PHE A 26 2.74 -0.24 -2.63
C PHE A 26 2.56 -0.25 -4.15
N LYS A 27 1.59 -1.00 -4.63
CA LYS A 27 1.26 -1.05 -6.04
C LYS A 27 0.79 0.33 -6.55
N ASN A 28 1.02 0.61 -7.84
CA ASN A 28 0.61 1.85 -8.52
C ASN A 28 1.25 3.11 -7.92
N ASP A 29 2.48 2.97 -7.44
CA ASP A 29 3.24 4.06 -6.83
C ASP A 29 2.55 4.69 -5.62
N ARG A 30 1.58 3.99 -5.03
CA ARG A 30 0.98 4.43 -3.78
C ARG A 30 2.01 4.34 -2.67
N LYS A 31 2.24 5.43 -1.99
CA LYS A 31 3.26 5.53 -0.94
C LYS A 31 2.65 6.13 0.32
N SER A 32 3.15 5.74 1.46
CA SER A 32 2.78 6.37 2.72
C SER A 32 3.94 6.24 3.71
N PHE A 33 3.82 6.97 4.82
CA PHE A 33 4.84 6.97 5.86
C PHE A 33 4.35 6.16 7.04
N TYR A 34 5.25 5.36 7.59
CA TYR A 34 4.94 4.46 8.70
C TYR A 34 5.96 4.62 9.81
N LYS A 35 5.52 4.44 11.03
CA LYS A 35 6.36 4.57 12.20
C LYS A 35 6.96 3.22 12.58
N ASN A 36 8.28 3.20 12.72
CA ASN A 36 9.00 2.00 13.11
C ASN A 36 9.10 1.95 14.64
N VAL A 37 8.01 1.55 15.30
CA VAL A 37 7.92 1.55 16.75
C VAL A 37 8.74 0.45 17.41
N ASN A 38 9.03 -0.62 16.67
CA ASN A 38 9.74 -1.79 17.20
C ASN A 38 11.25 -1.76 16.91
N ASN A 39 11.74 -0.65 16.36
CA ASN A 39 13.15 -0.49 16.01
C ASN A 39 13.66 -1.63 15.10
N ILE A 40 12.83 -2.04 14.17
CA ILE A 40 13.17 -3.09 13.21
C ILE A 40 14.28 -2.59 12.29
N PRO A 41 15.34 -3.37 12.06
CA PRO A 41 16.38 -2.96 11.11
C PRO A 41 15.83 -3.00 9.68
N LEU A 42 15.66 -1.83 9.09
CA LEU A 42 15.07 -1.68 7.76
C LEU A 42 16.00 -0.90 6.84
N HIS A 43 16.01 -1.27 5.56
CA HIS A 43 16.71 -0.53 4.53
C HIS A 43 15.86 -0.52 3.26
N ILE A 44 16.24 0.34 2.33
CA ILE A 44 15.53 0.44 1.06
C ILE A 44 15.50 -0.93 0.40
N GLY A 45 14.30 -1.36 0.00
CA GLY A 45 14.08 -2.69 -0.57
C GLY A 45 13.55 -3.72 0.41
N SER A 46 13.57 -3.43 1.71
CA SER A 46 12.99 -4.35 2.71
C SER A 46 11.48 -4.47 2.50
N VAL A 47 10.96 -5.69 2.56
CA VAL A 47 9.53 -5.93 2.49
C VAL A 47 8.98 -5.98 3.92
N VAL A 48 7.96 -5.17 4.19
CA VAL A 48 7.43 -5.01 5.55
C VAL A 48 5.93 -5.22 5.58
N THR A 49 5.46 -5.67 6.75
CA THR A 49 4.05 -5.77 7.06
C THR A 49 3.69 -4.57 7.94
N VAL A 50 2.70 -3.82 7.50
CA VAL A 50 2.32 -2.55 8.13
C VAL A 50 0.87 -2.57 8.58
N GLU A 51 0.57 -1.73 9.55
CA GLU A 51 -0.80 -1.55 10.04
C GLU A 51 -1.71 -1.03 8.92
N SER A 52 -2.91 -1.55 8.86
CA SER A 52 -3.94 -1.07 7.95
C SER A 52 -5.31 -1.25 8.62
N SER A 53 -6.33 -0.63 8.07
CA SER A 53 -7.69 -0.76 8.59
C SER A 53 -8.60 -1.19 7.44
N PRO A 54 -9.07 -2.45 7.46
CA PRO A 54 -8.81 -3.51 8.45
C PRO A 54 -7.46 -4.20 8.24
N GLY A 55 -6.97 -4.91 9.27
CA GLY A 55 -5.87 -5.84 9.15
C GLY A 55 -4.51 -5.23 8.92
N HIS A 56 -3.76 -5.82 8.00
CA HIS A 56 -2.41 -5.35 7.67
C HIS A 56 -2.17 -5.38 6.16
N ASP A 57 -1.19 -4.59 5.73
CA ASP A 57 -0.79 -4.53 4.32
C ASP A 57 0.69 -4.90 4.22
N VAL A 58 1.14 -5.19 3.02
CA VAL A 58 2.54 -5.52 2.74
C VAL A 58 3.05 -4.57 1.67
N GLY A 59 4.21 -3.98 1.92
CA GLY A 59 4.82 -3.05 0.99
C GLY A 59 6.33 -3.11 1.07
N VAL A 60 6.99 -2.30 0.26
CA VAL A 60 8.45 -2.26 0.15
C VAL A 60 8.94 -0.90 0.62
N VAL A 61 9.95 -0.91 1.49
CA VAL A 61 10.56 0.34 1.98
C VAL A 61 11.24 1.05 0.84
N SER A 62 10.85 2.30 0.60
CA SER A 62 11.40 3.12 -0.49
C SER A 62 12.33 4.21 0.00
N LEU A 63 12.18 4.68 1.23
CA LEU A 63 13.07 5.66 1.85
C LEU A 63 13.22 5.38 3.34
N THR A 64 14.41 5.68 3.88
CA THR A 64 14.69 5.59 5.31
C THR A 64 15.49 6.82 5.74
N GLY A 65 15.61 7.03 7.06
CA GLY A 65 16.45 8.07 7.65
C GLY A 65 15.96 9.48 7.40
N GLU A 66 16.88 10.39 7.26
CA GLU A 66 16.60 11.83 7.14
C GLU A 66 15.78 12.16 5.89
N LEU A 67 15.95 11.41 4.82
CA LEU A 67 15.17 11.65 3.59
C LEU A 67 13.67 11.48 3.83
N VAL A 68 13.28 10.62 4.74
CA VAL A 68 11.88 10.44 5.09
C VAL A 68 11.30 11.69 5.71
N LYS A 69 12.04 12.31 6.62
CA LYS A 69 11.62 13.58 7.26
C LYS A 69 11.42 14.68 6.23
N ILE A 70 12.34 14.78 5.27
CA ILE A 70 12.25 15.77 4.21
C ILE A 70 10.98 15.54 3.37
N GLN A 71 10.71 14.32 3.00
CA GLN A 71 9.51 13.98 2.22
C GLN A 71 8.22 14.21 3.00
N MET A 72 8.22 13.90 4.29
CA MET A 72 7.06 14.14 5.14
C MET A 72 6.71 15.62 5.20
N LYS A 73 7.71 16.48 5.36
CA LYS A 73 7.51 17.93 5.34
C LYS A 73 7.01 18.39 3.98
N LYS A 74 7.60 17.90 2.91
CA LYS A 74 7.23 18.26 1.54
C LYS A 74 5.78 17.92 1.23
N LYS A 75 5.30 16.79 1.73
CA LYS A 75 3.94 16.33 1.52
C LYS A 75 2.99 16.76 2.63
N LYS A 76 3.47 17.52 3.60
CA LYS A 76 2.69 18.00 4.75
C LYS A 76 2.02 16.86 5.50
N PHE A 77 2.71 15.75 5.64
CA PHE A 77 2.20 14.58 6.34
C PHE A 77 2.30 14.79 7.85
N SER A 78 1.23 14.47 8.57
CA SER A 78 1.20 14.58 10.03
C SER A 78 1.73 13.30 10.66
N GLU A 79 2.72 13.43 11.55
CA GLU A 79 3.26 12.27 12.27
C GLU A 79 2.21 11.54 13.10
N GLU A 80 1.20 12.26 13.56
CA GLU A 80 0.12 11.68 14.36
C GLU A 80 -0.74 10.71 13.55
N LEU A 81 -0.79 10.90 12.24
CA LEU A 81 -1.57 10.03 11.36
C LEU A 81 -0.80 8.81 10.87
N ALA A 82 0.49 8.72 11.20
CA ALA A 82 1.32 7.61 10.74
C ALA A 82 0.90 6.31 11.41
N LEU A 83 0.70 5.29 10.60
CA LEU A 83 0.43 3.94 11.07
C LEU A 83 1.76 3.24 11.37
N LYS A 84 1.68 2.11 12.03
CA LYS A 84 2.86 1.40 12.52
C LYS A 84 3.34 0.33 11.55
N ILE A 85 4.63 0.05 11.59
CA ILE A 85 5.18 -1.14 10.97
C ILE A 85 5.14 -2.25 12.01
N TYR A 86 4.52 -3.38 11.65
CA TYR A 86 4.43 -4.52 12.57
C TYR A 86 5.73 -5.32 12.60
N ARG A 87 6.26 -5.66 11.43
CA ARG A 87 7.43 -6.52 11.30
C ARG A 87 7.95 -6.51 9.87
N GLN A 88 9.15 -7.04 9.67
CA GLN A 88 9.56 -7.43 8.32
C GLN A 88 8.65 -8.58 7.89
N ALA A 89 8.30 -8.61 6.60
CA ALA A 89 7.41 -9.65 6.09
C ALA A 89 8.09 -11.02 6.22
N ASN A 90 7.36 -11.96 6.84
CA ASN A 90 7.86 -13.33 6.96
C ASN A 90 7.45 -14.15 5.72
N GLN A 91 7.82 -15.43 5.67
CA GLN A 91 7.53 -16.28 4.53
C GLN A 91 6.04 -16.36 4.26
N LYS A 92 5.22 -16.48 5.29
CA LYS A 92 3.77 -16.56 5.15
C LYS A 92 3.19 -15.26 4.60
N ASP A 93 3.68 -14.11 5.09
CA ASP A 93 3.24 -12.80 4.59
C ASP A 93 3.54 -12.66 3.10
N LEU A 94 4.72 -13.09 2.68
CA LEU A 94 5.13 -13.03 1.28
C LEU A 94 4.31 -13.95 0.40
N GLU A 95 3.98 -15.14 0.87
CA GLU A 95 3.16 -16.09 0.13
C GLU A 95 1.76 -15.55 -0.12
N VAL A 96 1.11 -15.02 0.91
CA VAL A 96 -0.22 -14.43 0.79
C VAL A 96 -0.18 -13.23 -0.17
N TRP A 97 0.82 -12.38 -0.02
CA TRP A 97 0.98 -11.19 -0.85
C TRP A 97 1.15 -11.56 -2.34
N GLN A 98 1.99 -12.55 -2.62
CA GLN A 98 2.20 -13.00 -3.99
C GLN A 98 0.95 -13.63 -4.58
N GLU A 99 0.20 -14.38 -3.79
CA GLU A 99 -1.04 -15.00 -4.25
C GLU A 99 -2.09 -13.98 -4.65
N VAL A 100 -2.32 -12.97 -3.81
CA VAL A 100 -3.29 -11.93 -4.15
C VAL A 100 -2.86 -11.12 -5.36
N ARG A 101 -1.56 -10.92 -5.54
CA ARG A 101 -1.03 -10.26 -6.73
C ARG A 101 -1.37 -11.03 -8.00
N LYS A 102 -1.30 -12.34 -7.95
CA LYS A 102 -1.66 -13.20 -9.09
C LYS A 102 -3.15 -13.13 -9.40
N LYS A 103 -3.99 -12.96 -8.38
CA LYS A 103 -5.44 -12.90 -8.56
C LYS A 103 -5.92 -11.56 -9.10
N GLU A 104 -5.12 -10.51 -8.99
CA GLU A 104 -5.56 -9.15 -9.35
C GLU A 104 -6.03 -9.04 -10.80
N ASP A 105 -5.35 -9.67 -11.74
CA ASP A 105 -5.74 -9.58 -13.15
C ASP A 105 -7.08 -10.25 -13.41
N SER A 106 -7.32 -11.44 -12.85
CA SER A 106 -8.59 -12.11 -13.04
C SER A 106 -9.73 -11.40 -12.33
N VAL A 107 -9.46 -10.82 -11.15
CA VAL A 107 -10.44 -9.99 -10.43
C VAL A 107 -10.80 -8.76 -11.25
N LYS A 108 -9.81 -8.13 -11.88
CA LYS A 108 -10.03 -6.96 -12.73
C LYS A 108 -10.98 -7.28 -13.89
N LEU A 109 -10.76 -8.41 -14.56
CA LEU A 109 -11.63 -8.85 -15.66
C LEU A 109 -13.05 -9.13 -15.19
N GLU A 110 -13.19 -9.81 -14.04
CA GLU A 110 -14.50 -10.10 -13.47
C GLU A 110 -15.20 -8.81 -13.05
N ALA A 111 -14.48 -7.88 -12.46
CA ALA A 111 -15.02 -6.59 -12.06
C ALA A 111 -15.56 -5.80 -13.26
N ARG A 112 -14.83 -5.85 -14.38
CA ARG A 112 -15.29 -5.20 -15.62
C ARG A 112 -16.57 -5.84 -16.15
N LYS A 113 -16.69 -7.15 -16.06
CA LYS A 113 -17.91 -7.86 -16.48
C LYS A 113 -19.10 -7.47 -15.63
N ILE A 114 -18.91 -7.38 -14.31
CA ILE A 114 -20.00 -7.01 -13.39
C ILE A 114 -20.44 -5.58 -13.65
N ALA A 115 -19.50 -4.64 -13.81
CA ALA A 115 -19.83 -3.24 -14.11
C ALA A 115 -20.57 -3.12 -15.44
N GLY A 116 -20.18 -3.90 -16.45
CA GLY A 116 -20.85 -3.93 -17.74
C GLY A 116 -22.27 -4.47 -17.65
N ARG A 117 -22.50 -5.49 -16.82
CA ARG A 117 -23.85 -6.05 -16.61
C ARG A 117 -24.79 -5.04 -15.98
N LEU A 118 -24.27 -4.17 -15.11
CA LEU A 118 -25.04 -3.13 -14.46
C LEU A 118 -25.23 -1.89 -15.33
N GLY A 119 -24.57 -1.84 -16.49
CA GLY A 119 -24.66 -0.72 -17.41
C GLY A 119 -24.05 0.57 -16.92
N LEU A 120 -23.05 0.48 -16.05
CA LEU A 120 -22.39 1.65 -15.49
C LEU A 120 -21.39 2.27 -16.47
N GLU A 121 -21.43 3.59 -16.61
CA GLU A 121 -20.52 4.33 -17.48
C GLU A 121 -19.20 4.59 -16.75
N MET A 122 -18.47 3.53 -16.51
CA MET A 122 -17.17 3.59 -15.85
C MET A 122 -16.26 2.49 -16.39
N LYS A 123 -14.96 2.68 -16.21
CA LYS A 123 -13.98 1.68 -16.57
C LYS A 123 -13.09 1.36 -15.39
N VAL A 124 -13.03 0.09 -15.01
CA VAL A 124 -12.10 -0.38 -14.00
C VAL A 124 -10.73 -0.48 -14.65
N THR A 125 -9.79 0.33 -14.19
CA THR A 125 -8.46 0.39 -14.79
C THR A 125 -7.47 -0.50 -14.08
N ASP A 126 -7.63 -0.68 -12.78
CA ASP A 126 -6.73 -1.53 -12.00
C ASP A 126 -7.42 -2.00 -10.72
N VAL A 127 -6.81 -3.00 -10.10
CA VAL A 127 -7.28 -3.61 -8.86
C VAL A 127 -6.09 -3.80 -7.96
N GLU A 128 -6.24 -3.45 -6.69
CA GLU A 128 -5.20 -3.68 -5.69
C GLU A 128 -5.80 -4.41 -4.49
N TYR A 129 -5.26 -5.61 -4.18
CA TYR A 129 -5.56 -6.29 -2.93
C TYR A 129 -4.70 -5.71 -1.81
N GLN A 130 -5.28 -5.56 -0.63
CA GLN A 130 -4.48 -5.36 0.56
C GLN A 130 -3.64 -6.63 0.80
N GLY A 131 -2.42 -6.46 1.30
CA GLY A 131 -1.46 -7.55 1.40
C GLY A 131 -1.94 -8.77 2.19
N ASP A 132 -2.90 -8.59 3.11
CA ASP A 132 -3.49 -9.70 3.87
C ASP A 132 -4.78 -10.24 3.25
N SER A 133 -5.12 -9.81 2.06
CA SER A 133 -6.32 -10.18 1.30
C SER A 133 -7.65 -9.74 1.92
N SER A 134 -7.63 -8.86 2.91
CA SER A 134 -8.85 -8.45 3.62
C SER A 134 -9.66 -7.36 2.93
N LYS A 135 -9.08 -6.68 1.95
CA LYS A 135 -9.73 -5.58 1.24
C LYS A 135 -9.25 -5.52 -0.20
N ILE A 136 -10.15 -5.16 -1.10
CA ILE A 136 -9.80 -4.90 -2.51
C ILE A 136 -10.14 -3.44 -2.83
N THR A 137 -9.19 -2.73 -3.41
CA THR A 137 -9.41 -1.37 -3.92
C THR A 137 -9.51 -1.44 -5.44
N PHE A 138 -10.61 -0.94 -5.99
CA PHE A 138 -10.83 -0.87 -7.43
C PHE A 138 -10.58 0.56 -7.89
N TYR A 139 -9.63 0.71 -8.81
CA TYR A 139 -9.32 2.00 -9.43
C TYR A 139 -10.12 2.12 -10.72
N TYR A 140 -10.84 3.20 -10.87
CA TYR A 140 -11.71 3.39 -12.03
C TYR A 140 -11.64 4.80 -12.58
N THR A 141 -12.04 4.94 -13.84
CA THR A 141 -12.24 6.23 -14.48
C THR A 141 -13.70 6.35 -14.90
N ALA A 142 -14.24 7.56 -14.83
CA ALA A 142 -15.60 7.84 -15.25
C ALA A 142 -15.72 9.32 -15.59
N ASP A 143 -16.53 9.63 -16.63
CA ASP A 143 -16.76 11.02 -17.03
C ASP A 143 -17.76 11.72 -16.14
N THR A 144 -18.68 10.96 -15.55
CA THR A 144 -19.76 11.48 -14.73
C THR A 144 -19.79 10.72 -13.40
N ARG A 145 -20.59 11.24 -12.48
CA ARG A 145 -20.76 10.58 -11.20
C ARG A 145 -21.51 9.27 -11.38
N VAL A 146 -21.00 8.21 -10.74
CA VAL A 146 -21.54 6.86 -10.83
C VAL A 146 -22.09 6.43 -9.48
N ASP A 147 -23.25 5.77 -9.48
CA ASP A 147 -23.82 5.18 -8.27
C ASP A 147 -23.29 3.77 -8.10
N PHE A 148 -22.52 3.57 -7.04
CA PHE A 148 -21.83 2.30 -6.78
C PHE A 148 -22.57 1.37 -5.84
N ARG A 149 -23.74 1.76 -5.31
CA ARG A 149 -24.41 0.97 -4.27
C ARG A 149 -24.60 -0.49 -4.67
N GLN A 150 -25.14 -0.73 -5.84
CA GLN A 150 -25.34 -2.09 -6.33
C GLN A 150 -24.04 -2.75 -6.73
N LEU A 151 -23.13 -1.98 -7.35
CA LEU A 151 -21.82 -2.49 -7.77
C LEU A 151 -21.01 -3.01 -6.57
N ILE A 152 -20.99 -2.24 -5.48
CA ILE A 152 -20.27 -2.64 -4.26
C ILE A 152 -20.87 -3.92 -3.68
N LYS A 153 -22.20 -4.04 -3.67
CA LYS A 153 -22.85 -5.24 -3.20
C LYS A 153 -22.49 -6.48 -4.06
N ASP A 154 -22.50 -6.30 -5.36
CA ASP A 154 -22.15 -7.38 -6.29
C ASP A 154 -20.68 -7.78 -6.15
N TYR A 155 -19.79 -6.81 -6.00
CA TYR A 155 -18.38 -7.09 -5.78
C TYR A 155 -18.16 -7.81 -4.44
N ALA A 156 -18.80 -7.35 -3.39
CA ALA A 156 -18.66 -7.99 -2.08
C ALA A 156 -19.14 -9.44 -2.12
N GLY A 157 -20.22 -9.70 -2.82
CA GLY A 157 -20.71 -11.06 -2.99
C GLY A 157 -19.80 -11.94 -3.84
N ALA A 158 -19.27 -11.37 -4.93
CA ALA A 158 -18.40 -12.12 -5.85
C ALA A 158 -17.03 -12.41 -5.27
N PHE A 159 -16.44 -11.43 -4.59
CA PHE A 159 -15.06 -11.52 -4.10
C PHE A 159 -14.96 -11.81 -2.61
N ARG A 160 -16.08 -11.75 -1.89
CA ARG A 160 -16.19 -12.07 -0.45
C ARG A 160 -15.18 -11.33 0.41
N THR A 161 -15.07 -10.03 0.16
CA THR A 161 -14.05 -9.21 0.81
C THR A 161 -14.55 -7.77 0.87
N LYS A 162 -13.94 -6.96 1.73
CA LYS A 162 -14.29 -5.55 1.82
C LYS A 162 -13.91 -4.84 0.52
N ILE A 163 -14.80 -4.00 0.02
CA ILE A 163 -14.62 -3.34 -1.27
C ILE A 163 -14.41 -1.84 -1.05
N ASP A 164 -13.40 -1.30 -1.72
CA ASP A 164 -13.16 0.14 -1.75
C ASP A 164 -13.09 0.58 -3.21
N MET A 165 -13.58 1.79 -3.50
CA MET A 165 -13.62 2.33 -4.86
C MET A 165 -12.86 3.64 -4.88
N LYS A 166 -11.95 3.78 -5.85
CA LYS A 166 -11.12 4.96 -5.95
C LYS A 166 -11.11 5.47 -7.38
N GLN A 167 -11.60 6.69 -7.58
CA GLN A 167 -11.59 7.31 -8.89
C GLN A 167 -10.21 7.90 -9.18
N ILE A 168 -9.72 7.66 -10.39
CA ILE A 168 -8.47 8.25 -10.85
C ILE A 168 -8.75 9.15 -12.05
N GLY A 169 -7.93 10.17 -12.21
CA GLY A 169 -8.05 11.08 -13.33
C GLY A 169 -7.50 10.48 -14.62
N PHE A 170 -7.98 10.97 -15.75
CA PHE A 170 -7.54 10.47 -17.05
C PHE A 170 -6.06 10.68 -17.33
N ARG A 171 -5.43 11.60 -16.63
CA ARG A 171 -4.04 11.97 -16.85
C ARG A 171 -3.06 11.32 -15.87
N GLN A 172 -3.52 10.40 -15.08
CA GLN A 172 -2.67 9.72 -14.12
C GLN A 172 -2.30 8.33 -14.57
#